data_4893c1a32e3339f4ebfa78991c572320
#
_entry.id   4893c1a32e3339f4ebfa78991c572320
#
_cell.length_a   1.000
_cell.length_b   1.000
_cell.length_c   1.000
_cell.angle_alpha   90.00
_cell.angle_beta   90.00
_cell.angle_gamma   90.00
#
_symmetry.space_group_name_H-M   'P 1'
#
loop_
_entity.id
_entity.type
_entity.pdbx_description
1 polymer ?
#
loop_
_entity_poly.entity_id
_entity_poly.type
_entity_poly.pdbx_seq_one_letter_code
_entity_poly.pdbx_strand_id
1 'polypeptide(L)'
;MPAHSRPVLSVQRLRIAREAKVILRGLDWRVEPGQHWVILGPNGSGKSSLLAALTGYFAPTAGSLAVLGETFGRSDWRELRRRIGLVGPSVAAMIQPAEPALAVVAGGVDGLINLWRRPKPATLALAR
;
A
#
# COMPACT_ATOMS: atom_id res chain seq x y z
N MET A 1 -28.62 2.90 16.91
CA MET A 1 -27.90 3.16 15.64
C MET A 1 -26.54 2.51 15.71
N PRO A 2 -26.20 1.54 14.90
CA PRO A 2 -24.83 1.05 14.89
C PRO A 2 -23.95 2.22 14.46
N ALA A 3 -22.92 2.52 15.25
CA ALA A 3 -21.89 3.48 14.88
C ALA A 3 -21.38 3.07 13.50
N HIS A 4 -21.49 3.97 12.52
CA HIS A 4 -20.96 3.74 11.18
C HIS A 4 -19.43 3.61 11.34
N SER A 5 -18.96 2.38 11.47
CA SER A 5 -17.53 2.13 11.50
C SER A 5 -16.93 2.68 10.20
N ARG A 6 -15.86 3.46 10.32
CA ARG A 6 -15.17 3.98 9.14
C ARG A 6 -14.70 2.81 8.29
N PRO A 7 -14.88 2.86 6.96
CA PRO A 7 -14.41 1.80 6.08
C PRO A 7 -12.88 1.67 6.19
N VAL A 8 -12.39 0.46 6.04
CA VAL A 8 -10.94 0.18 5.94
C VAL A 8 -10.39 0.75 4.66
N LEU A 9 -11.20 0.68 3.57
CA LEU A 9 -10.86 1.22 2.27
C LEU A 9 -12.07 1.92 1.66
N SER A 10 -11.83 3.10 1.11
CA SER A 10 -12.82 3.84 0.30
C SER A 10 -12.14 4.41 -0.93
N VAL A 11 -12.56 3.95 -2.08
CA VAL A 11 -12.06 4.35 -3.40
C VAL A 11 -13.22 4.87 -4.20
N GLN A 12 -13.11 6.06 -4.77
CA GLN A 12 -14.16 6.67 -5.58
C GLN A 12 -13.57 7.19 -6.90
N ARG A 13 -14.11 6.70 -8.01
CA ARG A 13 -13.70 7.05 -9.38
C ARG A 13 -12.19 7.07 -9.58
N LEU A 14 -11.48 6.11 -8.95
CA LEU A 14 -10.03 6.03 -8.99
C LEU A 14 -9.55 5.81 -10.42
N ARG A 15 -8.70 6.69 -10.87
CA ARG A 15 -8.03 6.58 -12.17
C ARG A 15 -6.53 6.44 -11.95
N ILE A 16 -5.94 5.47 -12.62
CA ILE A 16 -4.49 5.27 -12.64
C ILE A 16 -4.05 5.30 -14.10
N ALA A 17 -3.11 6.19 -14.43
CA ALA A 17 -2.49 6.25 -15.73
C ALA A 17 -0.97 6.34 -15.58
N ARG A 18 -0.24 5.71 -16.49
CA ARG A 18 1.22 5.84 -16.63
C ARG A 18 1.52 6.25 -18.06
N GLU A 19 2.28 7.33 -18.20
CA GLU A 19 2.55 7.91 -19.51
C GLU A 19 1.23 8.15 -20.26
N ALA A 20 1.09 7.62 -21.47
CA ALA A 20 -0.13 7.72 -22.27
C ALA A 20 -1.14 6.59 -22.00
N LYS A 21 -0.80 5.58 -21.16
CA LYS A 21 -1.64 4.40 -20.92
C LYS A 21 -2.49 4.55 -19.69
N VAL A 22 -3.81 4.46 -19.85
CA VAL A 22 -4.76 4.36 -18.72
C VAL A 22 -4.82 2.90 -18.26
N ILE A 23 -4.50 2.67 -16.99
CA ILE A 23 -4.47 1.34 -16.36
C ILE A 23 -5.81 1.05 -15.69
N LEU A 24 -6.32 2.00 -14.89
CA LEU A 24 -7.63 1.91 -14.25
C LEU A 24 -8.46 3.13 -14.63
N ARG A 25 -9.76 2.90 -14.88
CA ARG A 25 -10.70 3.90 -15.42
C ARG A 25 -11.90 4.09 -14.50
N GLY A 26 -11.73 4.82 -13.40
CA GLY A 26 -12.86 5.16 -12.53
C GLY A 26 -13.34 4.00 -11.67
N LEU A 27 -12.44 3.36 -10.93
CA LEU A 27 -12.78 2.30 -10.00
C LEU A 27 -13.48 2.89 -8.76
N ASP A 28 -14.61 2.32 -8.41
CA ASP A 28 -15.27 2.50 -7.11
C ASP A 28 -15.17 1.22 -6.31
N TRP A 29 -14.70 1.32 -5.07
CA TRP A 29 -14.55 0.17 -4.20
C TRP A 29 -14.57 0.58 -2.74
N ARG A 30 -15.28 -0.19 -1.92
CA ARG A 30 -15.39 0.03 -0.49
C ARG A 30 -15.21 -1.29 0.25
N VAL A 31 -14.40 -1.26 1.31
CA VAL A 31 -14.15 -2.40 2.19
C VAL A 31 -14.46 -1.98 3.62
N GLU A 32 -15.35 -2.74 4.26
CA GLU A 32 -15.70 -2.55 5.66
C GLU A 32 -14.78 -3.39 6.56
N PRO A 33 -14.66 -3.03 7.85
CA PRO A 33 -13.94 -3.85 8.82
C PRO A 33 -14.43 -5.29 8.83
N GLY A 34 -13.49 -6.24 8.90
CA GLY A 34 -13.78 -7.68 8.92
C GLY A 34 -14.08 -8.31 7.56
N GLN A 35 -14.11 -7.55 6.48
CA GLN A 35 -14.24 -8.09 5.13
C GLN A 35 -12.89 -8.56 4.58
N HIS A 36 -12.93 -9.69 3.86
CA HIS A 36 -11.81 -10.23 3.09
C HIS A 36 -12.17 -10.24 1.61
N TRP A 37 -11.26 -9.75 0.78
CA TRP A 37 -11.50 -9.59 -0.65
C TRP A 37 -10.44 -10.31 -1.49
N VAL A 38 -10.86 -10.83 -2.61
CA VAL A 38 -9.99 -11.41 -3.64
C VAL A 38 -10.15 -10.58 -4.91
N ILE A 39 -9.03 -10.14 -5.49
CA ILE A 39 -9.00 -9.40 -6.75
C ILE A 39 -8.56 -10.36 -7.85
N LEU A 40 -9.46 -10.65 -8.77
CA LEU A 40 -9.21 -11.54 -9.90
C LEU A 40 -9.17 -10.73 -11.21
N GLY A 41 -8.37 -11.21 -12.14
CA GLY A 41 -8.25 -10.61 -13.47
C GLY A 41 -7.01 -11.11 -14.22
N PRO A 42 -6.97 -10.95 -15.53
CA PRO A 42 -5.83 -11.35 -16.36
C PRO A 42 -4.57 -10.54 -16.04
N ASN A 43 -3.42 -11.01 -16.52
CA ASN A 43 -2.18 -10.26 -16.42
C ASN A 43 -2.32 -8.92 -17.17
N GLY A 44 -1.79 -7.86 -16.59
CA GLY A 44 -1.92 -6.51 -17.16
C GLY A 44 -3.24 -5.79 -16.88
N SER A 45 -4.18 -6.39 -16.13
CA SER A 45 -5.45 -5.74 -15.77
C SER A 45 -5.34 -4.61 -14.72
N GLY A 46 -4.13 -4.37 -14.19
CA GLY A 46 -3.92 -3.26 -13.23
C GLY A 46 -3.95 -3.66 -11.76
N LYS A 47 -4.06 -4.97 -11.40
CA LYS A 47 -4.09 -5.44 -10.01
C LYS A 47 -2.90 -4.93 -9.18
N SER A 48 -1.68 -5.09 -9.69
CA SER A 48 -0.47 -4.62 -9.01
C SER A 48 -0.41 -3.10 -8.92
N SER A 49 -0.89 -2.38 -9.94
CA SER A 49 -0.95 -0.92 -9.92
C SER A 49 -1.97 -0.42 -8.91
N LEU A 50 -3.11 -1.11 -8.76
CA LEU A 50 -4.08 -0.83 -7.72
C LEU A 50 -3.46 -1.01 -6.33
N LEU A 51 -2.83 -2.16 -6.05
CA LEU A 51 -2.18 -2.42 -4.77
C LEU A 51 -1.07 -1.40 -4.46
N ALA A 52 -0.27 -1.01 -5.47
CA ALA A 52 0.74 0.02 -5.33
C ALA A 52 0.14 1.40 -4.98
N ALA A 53 -1.03 1.74 -5.53
CA ALA A 53 -1.74 2.96 -5.18
C ALA A 53 -2.32 2.89 -3.75
N LEU A 54 -2.93 1.77 -3.36
CA LEU A 54 -3.48 1.57 -2.02
C LEU A 54 -2.43 1.65 -0.91
N THR A 55 -1.20 1.30 -1.23
CA THR A 55 -0.06 1.33 -0.28
C THR A 55 0.82 2.57 -0.43
N GLY A 56 0.45 3.50 -1.33
CA GLY A 56 1.15 4.76 -1.51
C GLY A 56 2.50 4.69 -2.22
N TYR A 57 2.79 3.58 -2.89
CA TYR A 57 3.96 3.48 -3.78
C TYR A 57 3.68 4.09 -5.16
N PHE A 58 2.43 4.36 -5.44
CA PHE A 58 2.00 4.94 -6.71
C PHE A 58 0.87 5.96 -6.48
N ALA A 59 1.02 7.15 -7.03
CA ALA A 59 0.00 8.18 -6.94
C ALA A 59 -1.14 7.94 -7.93
N PRO A 60 -2.41 7.94 -7.50
CA PRO A 60 -3.52 7.95 -8.43
C PRO A 60 -3.53 9.23 -9.26
N THR A 61 -3.98 9.12 -10.51
CA THR A 61 -4.04 10.26 -11.45
C THR A 61 -5.30 11.09 -11.24
N ALA A 62 -6.39 10.47 -10.79
CA ALA A 62 -7.65 11.14 -10.45
C ALA A 62 -8.50 10.24 -9.53
N GLY A 63 -9.58 10.82 -8.99
CA GLY A 63 -10.46 10.16 -8.03
C GLY A 63 -10.00 10.38 -6.60
N SER A 64 -10.67 9.73 -5.65
CA SER A 64 -10.31 9.78 -4.24
C SER A 64 -9.96 8.39 -3.71
N LEU A 65 -9.01 8.37 -2.79
CA LEU A 65 -8.53 7.16 -2.13
C LEU A 65 -8.35 7.45 -0.64
N ALA A 66 -9.02 6.66 0.18
CA ALA A 66 -8.81 6.68 1.63
C ALA A 66 -8.60 5.25 2.15
N VAL A 67 -7.60 5.08 3.01
CA VAL A 67 -7.25 3.81 3.64
C VAL A 67 -7.12 4.04 5.15
N LEU A 68 -7.79 3.22 5.96
CA LEU A 68 -7.80 3.34 7.42
C LEU A 68 -8.18 4.75 7.92
N GLY A 69 -9.04 5.45 7.15
CA GLY A 69 -9.46 6.82 7.44
C GLY A 69 -8.53 7.92 6.95
N GLU A 70 -7.36 7.57 6.43
CA GLU A 70 -6.37 8.50 5.88
C GLU A 70 -6.63 8.73 4.39
N THR A 71 -6.72 10.00 3.97
CA THR A 71 -7.03 10.36 2.57
C THR A 71 -5.76 10.70 1.82
N PHE A 72 -5.57 10.10 0.64
CA PHE A 72 -4.43 10.39 -0.23
C PHE A 72 -4.37 11.89 -0.60
N GLY A 73 -3.18 12.46 -0.49
CA GLY A 73 -2.93 13.89 -0.74
C GLY A 73 -3.25 14.82 0.45
N ARG A 74 -3.83 14.30 1.54
CA ARG A 74 -4.11 15.08 2.77
C ARG A 74 -3.41 14.52 4.01
N SER A 75 -3.08 13.23 4.00
CA SER A 75 -2.45 12.53 5.12
C SER A 75 -1.04 12.08 4.75
N ASP A 76 -0.18 11.87 5.76
CA ASP A 76 1.16 11.33 5.56
C ASP A 76 1.08 9.80 5.30
N TRP A 77 1.27 9.42 4.05
CA TRP A 77 1.24 8.02 3.63
C TRP A 77 2.46 7.21 4.08
N ARG A 78 3.51 7.85 4.57
CA ARG A 78 4.62 7.16 5.22
C ARG A 78 4.16 6.56 6.55
N GLU A 79 3.43 7.33 7.35
CA GLU A 79 2.84 6.84 8.60
C GLU A 79 1.79 5.76 8.32
N LEU A 80 0.97 5.92 7.28
CA LEU A 80 -0.01 4.92 6.90
C LEU A 80 0.65 3.59 6.51
N ARG A 81 1.77 3.61 5.76
CA ARG A 81 2.50 2.39 5.37
C ARG A 81 2.98 1.54 6.56
N ARG A 82 3.23 2.14 7.71
CA ARG A 82 3.59 1.39 8.94
C ARG A 82 2.42 0.52 9.46
N ARG A 83 1.21 0.81 9.02
CA ARG A 83 -0.03 0.12 9.40
C ARG A 83 -0.53 -0.85 8.33
N ILE A 84 0.15 -0.93 7.19
CA ILE A 84 -0.24 -1.76 6.05
C ILE A 84 0.89 -2.74 5.75
N GLY A 85 0.56 -4.04 5.71
CA GLY A 85 1.46 -5.07 5.21
C GLY A 85 1.20 -5.32 3.72
N LEU A 86 2.25 -5.34 2.91
CA LEU A 86 2.20 -5.73 1.50
C LEU A 86 3.19 -6.85 1.25
N VAL A 87 2.69 -7.98 0.74
CA VAL A 87 3.51 -9.16 0.39
C VAL A 87 3.28 -9.50 -1.07
N GLY A 88 4.35 -9.65 -1.82
CA GLY A 88 4.26 -10.05 -3.22
C GLY A 88 5.54 -9.82 -4.02
N PRO A 89 5.60 -10.36 -5.25
CA PRO A 89 6.79 -10.25 -6.12
C PRO A 89 7.19 -8.79 -6.44
N SER A 90 6.22 -7.87 -6.52
CA SER A 90 6.48 -6.46 -6.76
C SER A 90 7.26 -5.80 -5.62
N VAL A 91 7.01 -6.22 -4.37
CA VAL A 91 7.77 -5.75 -3.21
C VAL A 91 9.17 -6.35 -3.22
N ALA A 92 9.27 -7.65 -3.49
CA ALA A 92 10.56 -8.34 -3.60
C ALA A 92 11.49 -7.68 -4.64
N ALA A 93 10.93 -7.24 -5.77
CA ALA A 93 11.68 -6.55 -6.81
C ALA A 93 12.19 -5.15 -6.39
N MET A 94 11.62 -4.54 -5.36
CA MET A 94 12.07 -3.26 -4.81
C MET A 94 13.21 -3.41 -3.78
N ILE A 95 13.41 -4.62 -3.25
CA ILE A 95 14.46 -4.90 -2.27
C ILE A 95 15.79 -5.03 -2.99
N GLN A 96 16.81 -4.35 -2.49
CA GLN A 96 18.17 -4.51 -3.03
C GLN A 96 18.71 -5.91 -2.75
N PRO A 97 19.30 -6.60 -3.73
CA PRO A 97 19.78 -7.99 -3.56
C PRO A 97 20.80 -8.17 -2.41
N ALA A 98 21.55 -7.13 -2.09
CA ALA A 98 22.53 -7.14 -1.00
C ALA A 98 21.95 -6.79 0.37
N GLU A 99 20.65 -6.44 0.45
CA GLU A 99 20.02 -6.07 1.73
C GLU A 99 19.83 -7.32 2.60
N PRO A 100 20.36 -7.35 3.83
CA PRO A 100 20.15 -8.49 4.73
C PRO A 100 18.64 -8.67 5.05
N ALA A 101 18.15 -9.91 5.05
CA ALA A 101 16.75 -10.21 5.33
C ALA A 101 16.25 -9.58 6.65
N LEU A 102 17.08 -9.61 7.70
CA LEU A 102 16.77 -9.00 8.98
C LEU A 102 16.58 -7.48 8.87
N ALA A 103 17.35 -6.82 8.02
CA ALA A 103 17.20 -5.38 7.77
C ALA A 103 15.89 -5.06 7.03
N VAL A 104 15.52 -5.90 6.05
CA VAL A 104 14.24 -5.78 5.34
C VAL A 104 13.07 -5.90 6.30
N VAL A 105 13.06 -6.90 7.18
CA VAL A 105 12.01 -7.08 8.20
C VAL A 105 11.97 -5.90 9.16
N ALA A 106 13.13 -5.46 9.65
CA ALA A 106 13.25 -4.30 10.54
C ALA A 106 12.74 -3.01 9.90
N GLY A 107 12.90 -2.85 8.58
CA GLY A 107 12.37 -1.70 7.81
C GLY A 107 10.87 -1.55 7.87
N GLY A 108 10.15 -2.65 8.08
CA GLY A 108 8.67 -2.64 8.21
C GLY A 108 8.17 -1.78 9.36
N VAL A 109 8.94 -1.63 10.45
CA VAL A 109 8.58 -0.77 11.59
C VAL A 109 8.48 0.70 11.16
N ASP A 110 9.32 1.11 10.22
CA ASP A 110 9.35 2.48 9.69
C ASP A 110 8.58 2.61 8.36
N GLY A 111 7.95 1.53 7.87
CA GLY A 111 7.25 1.49 6.58
C GLY A 111 8.18 1.67 5.38
N LEU A 112 9.44 1.25 5.52
CA LEU A 112 10.49 1.38 4.50
C LEU A 112 10.85 0.03 3.92
N ILE A 113 11.11 -0.01 2.61
CA ILE A 113 11.57 -1.22 1.92
C ILE A 113 13.11 -1.31 1.99
N ASN A 114 13.82 -0.24 1.70
CA ASN A 114 15.28 -0.20 1.78
C ASN A 114 15.69 0.74 2.91
N LEU A 115 16.55 0.27 3.79
CA LEU A 115 17.04 1.08 4.90
C LEU A 115 18.28 1.89 4.47
N TRP A 116 18.15 3.21 4.48
CA TRP A 116 19.27 4.13 4.25
C TRP A 116 20.20 4.27 5.46
N ARG A 117 19.82 3.67 6.59
CA ARG A 117 20.58 3.68 7.85
C ARG A 117 20.43 2.35 8.58
N ARG A 118 21.38 2.02 9.44
CA ARG A 118 21.30 0.82 10.29
C ARG A 118 20.06 0.88 11.20
N PRO A 119 19.26 -0.19 11.28
CA PRO A 119 18.14 -0.26 12.22
C PRO A 119 18.62 -0.12 13.66
N LYS A 120 17.79 0.44 14.51
CA LYS A 120 18.07 0.52 15.95
C LYS A 120 18.11 -0.89 16.54
N PRO A 121 18.94 -1.14 17.60
CA PRO A 121 19.01 -2.45 18.26
C PRO A 121 17.64 -2.98 18.71
N ALA A 122 16.77 -2.12 19.23
CA ALA A 122 15.40 -2.49 19.62
C ALA A 122 14.56 -2.97 18.43
N THR A 123 14.66 -2.33 17.27
CA THR A 123 13.96 -2.72 16.04
C THR A 123 14.48 -4.08 15.53
N LEU A 124 15.79 -4.33 15.61
CA LEU A 124 16.36 -5.62 15.25
C LEU A 124 15.92 -6.75 16.19
N ALA A 125 15.72 -6.45 17.47
CA ALA A 125 15.21 -7.43 18.43
C ALA A 125 13.77 -7.84 18.13
N LEU A 126 12.93 -6.92 17.63
CA LEU A 126 11.55 -7.21 17.20
C LEU A 126 11.47 -8.00 15.90
N ALA A 127 12.52 -7.95 15.08
CA ALA A 127 12.58 -8.63 13.77
C ALA A 127 13.15 -10.05 13.85
N ARG A 128 13.60 -10.50 15.02
CA ARG A 128 14.09 -11.87 15.30
C ARG A 128 12.99 -12.78 15.80
#